data_052e4920a440d55568035c7ecd98fa51
#
_entry.id   052e4920a440d55568035c7ecd98fa51
#
_cell.length_a   1.000
_cell.length_b   1.000
_cell.length_c   1.000
_cell.angle_alpha   90.00
_cell.angle_beta   90.00
_cell.angle_gamma   90.00
#
_symmetry.space_group_name_H-M   'P 1'
#
loop_
_entity.id
_entity.type
_entity.pdbx_description
1 polymer ?
#
loop_
_entity_poly.entity_id
_entity_poly.type
_entity_poly.pdbx_seq_one_letter_code
_entity_poly.pdbx_strand_id
1 'polypeptide(L)'
;MRNTIINRRFKYTDVNATSILIIINVVVFILQNIFTDLPYILSMVPVYIKLKHWYWQFFTYMFSHVDFWHLFSNMLGLFIFGRIVERSVGSREFLLYYLLTGTLAGITSYFLYLYSGSIFTVVLGASGALYAIMLLFSVLFPNAVVYVFGIIPMRAPILVILYFFIDFFGQFKADGTAHLVHLSGLLFGILYITVRMKINPLKQWGIMK
;
A
#
# COMPACT_ATOMS: atom_id res chain seq x y z
N MET A 1 -15.77 -20.49 17.03
CA MET A 1 -16.02 -19.68 15.81
C MET A 1 -15.77 -20.56 14.58
N ARG A 2 -16.72 -20.65 13.64
CA ARG A 2 -16.53 -21.47 12.43
C ARG A 2 -15.38 -20.88 11.57
N ASN A 3 -14.38 -21.70 11.23
CA ASN A 3 -13.35 -21.35 10.26
C ASN A 3 -14.01 -21.27 8.87
N THR A 4 -14.32 -20.07 8.43
CA THR A 4 -14.78 -19.84 7.06
C THR A 4 -13.58 -19.81 6.12
N ILE A 5 -13.81 -19.98 4.81
CA ILE A 5 -12.77 -19.90 3.76
C ILE A 5 -11.96 -18.58 3.90
N ILE A 6 -12.65 -17.47 4.25
CA ILE A 6 -12.05 -16.14 4.41
C ILE A 6 -11.01 -16.09 5.53
N ASN A 7 -11.19 -16.88 6.62
CA ASN A 7 -10.33 -16.84 7.80
C ASN A 7 -9.33 -18.01 7.87
N ARG A 8 -9.27 -18.85 6.84
CA ARG A 8 -8.35 -19.97 6.79
C ARG A 8 -6.94 -19.45 6.55
N ARG A 9 -6.04 -19.67 7.50
CA ARG A 9 -4.63 -19.30 7.36
C ARG A 9 -3.98 -20.15 6.28
N PHE A 10 -3.11 -19.51 5.47
CA PHE A 10 -2.23 -20.25 4.56
C PHE A 10 -1.21 -21.05 5.36
N LYS A 11 -0.72 -22.14 4.75
CA LYS A 11 0.49 -22.81 5.24
C LYS A 11 1.64 -21.82 5.15
N TYR A 12 2.41 -21.69 6.24
CA TYR A 12 3.56 -20.80 6.28
C TYR A 12 4.56 -21.14 5.18
N THR A 13 5.01 -20.13 4.46
CA THR A 13 6.08 -20.22 3.46
C THR A 13 6.92 -18.95 3.55
N ASP A 14 8.22 -19.05 3.33
CA ASP A 14 9.13 -17.91 3.22
C ASP A 14 9.93 -18.02 1.90
N VAL A 15 9.41 -17.37 0.85
CA VAL A 15 10.02 -17.33 -0.48
C VAL A 15 10.64 -15.96 -0.78
N ASN A 16 10.74 -15.10 0.23
CA ASN A 16 11.24 -13.72 0.10
C ASN A 16 10.47 -12.89 -0.94
N ALA A 17 9.14 -12.92 -0.84
CA ALA A 17 8.23 -12.20 -1.74
C ALA A 17 8.49 -10.69 -1.74
N THR A 18 8.92 -10.14 -0.61
CA THR A 18 9.33 -8.72 -0.50
C THR A 18 10.41 -8.38 -1.51
N SER A 19 11.48 -9.18 -1.59
CA SER A 19 12.57 -8.95 -2.56
C SER A 19 12.09 -9.12 -3.99
N ILE A 20 11.21 -10.09 -4.26
CA ILE A 20 10.61 -10.28 -5.59
C ILE A 20 9.81 -9.03 -6.00
N LEU A 21 8.98 -8.48 -5.11
CA LEU A 21 8.24 -7.25 -5.37
C LEU A 21 9.16 -6.06 -5.64
N ILE A 22 10.24 -5.91 -4.87
CA ILE A 22 11.24 -4.85 -5.08
C ILE A 22 11.86 -4.99 -6.47
N ILE A 23 12.29 -6.20 -6.85
CA ILE A 23 12.90 -6.46 -8.17
C ILE A 23 11.91 -6.13 -9.29
N ILE A 24 10.64 -6.55 -9.17
CA ILE A 24 9.60 -6.24 -10.17
C ILE A 24 9.46 -4.72 -10.33
N ASN A 25 9.37 -3.97 -9.24
CA ASN A 25 9.24 -2.51 -9.29
C ASN A 25 10.45 -1.85 -9.95
N VAL A 26 11.67 -2.29 -9.61
CA VAL A 26 12.91 -1.77 -10.23
C VAL A 26 12.94 -2.10 -11.72
N VAL A 27 12.60 -3.32 -12.13
CA VAL A 27 12.55 -3.71 -13.54
C VAL A 27 11.52 -2.88 -14.30
N VAL A 28 10.31 -2.71 -13.75
CA VAL A 28 9.26 -1.87 -14.37
C VAL A 28 9.75 -0.43 -14.51
N PHE A 29 10.39 0.12 -13.49
CA PHE A 29 10.94 1.48 -13.54
C PHE A 29 12.00 1.65 -14.64
N ILE A 30 12.90 0.68 -14.80
CA ILE A 30 13.88 0.68 -15.90
C ILE A 30 13.15 0.66 -17.26
N LEU A 31 12.16 -0.23 -17.41
CA LEU A 31 11.37 -0.32 -18.65
C LEU A 31 10.60 0.97 -18.95
N GLN A 32 10.07 1.67 -17.93
CA GLN A 32 9.39 2.96 -18.09
C GLN A 32 10.32 4.07 -18.60
N ASN A 33 11.62 4.01 -18.29
CA ASN A 33 12.61 4.95 -18.80
C ASN A 33 13.05 4.63 -20.23
N ILE A 34 12.84 3.39 -20.68
CA ILE A 34 13.14 2.96 -22.06
C ILE A 34 11.91 3.18 -22.96
N PHE A 35 10.72 2.81 -22.47
CA PHE A 35 9.46 2.89 -23.22
C PHE A 35 8.58 4.02 -22.66
N THR A 36 8.61 5.17 -23.30
CA THR A 36 7.98 6.42 -22.82
C THR A 36 6.45 6.35 -22.67
N ASP A 37 5.80 5.41 -23.38
CA ASP A 37 4.35 5.19 -23.27
C ASP A 37 3.96 4.28 -22.09
N LEU A 38 4.90 3.53 -21.55
CA LEU A 38 4.64 2.54 -20.51
C LEU A 38 4.05 3.15 -19.21
N PRO A 39 4.50 4.34 -18.74
CA PRO A 39 3.86 4.99 -17.60
C PRO A 39 2.36 5.24 -17.79
N TYR A 40 1.92 5.67 -18.96
CA TYR A 40 0.50 5.91 -19.27
C TYR A 40 -0.31 4.61 -19.31
N ILE A 41 0.29 3.53 -19.79
CA ILE A 41 -0.36 2.22 -19.86
C ILE A 41 -0.55 1.61 -18.47
N LEU A 42 0.45 1.75 -17.59
CA LEU A 42 0.46 1.12 -16.27
C LEU A 42 -0.21 1.94 -15.18
N SER A 43 -0.07 3.29 -15.21
CA SER A 43 -0.63 4.17 -14.18
C SER A 43 -2.15 4.20 -14.23
N MET A 44 -2.78 4.33 -13.08
CA MET A 44 -4.23 4.46 -12.98
C MET A 44 -4.64 5.90 -13.34
N VAL A 45 -5.40 6.03 -14.43
CA VAL A 45 -5.98 7.31 -14.87
C VAL A 45 -7.48 7.12 -15.05
N PRO A 46 -8.33 7.77 -14.24
CA PRO A 46 -9.77 7.54 -14.24
C PRO A 46 -10.44 7.66 -15.61
N VAL A 47 -10.04 8.63 -16.42
CA VAL A 47 -10.60 8.81 -17.78
C VAL A 47 -10.26 7.64 -18.69
N TYR A 48 -9.09 7.01 -18.59
CA TYR A 48 -8.72 5.86 -19.43
C TYR A 48 -9.49 4.60 -19.02
N ILE A 49 -9.67 4.39 -17.73
CA ILE A 49 -10.50 3.28 -17.24
C ILE A 49 -11.93 3.45 -17.72
N LYS A 50 -12.51 4.67 -17.61
CA LYS A 50 -13.89 4.96 -17.98
C LYS A 50 -14.13 4.85 -19.50
N LEU A 51 -13.25 5.39 -20.33
CA LEU A 51 -13.45 5.51 -21.79
C LEU A 51 -12.79 4.40 -22.59
N LYS A 52 -11.63 3.89 -22.14
CA LYS A 52 -10.84 2.88 -22.86
C LYS A 52 -10.94 1.50 -22.23
N HIS A 53 -11.64 1.35 -21.07
CA HIS A 53 -11.78 0.09 -20.34
C HIS A 53 -10.43 -0.54 -19.91
N TRP A 54 -9.45 0.30 -19.57
CA TRP A 54 -8.12 -0.15 -19.14
C TRP A 54 -8.12 -0.61 -17.69
N TYR A 55 -8.91 -1.65 -17.38
CA TYR A 55 -9.13 -2.15 -16.00
C TYR A 55 -7.88 -2.72 -15.34
N TRP A 56 -6.86 -3.13 -16.11
CA TRP A 56 -5.58 -3.57 -15.55
C TRP A 56 -4.89 -2.47 -14.75
N GLN A 57 -5.18 -1.19 -15.02
CA GLN A 57 -4.64 -0.06 -14.29
C GLN A 57 -4.97 -0.07 -12.80
N PHE A 58 -6.07 -0.72 -12.38
CA PHE A 58 -6.37 -0.93 -10.96
C PHE A 58 -5.30 -1.75 -10.21
N PHE A 59 -4.52 -2.51 -10.94
CA PHE A 59 -3.47 -3.37 -10.39
C PHE A 59 -2.08 -2.89 -10.77
N THR A 60 -1.87 -2.51 -12.03
CA THR A 60 -0.52 -2.22 -12.55
C THR A 60 0.06 -0.93 -12.01
N TYR A 61 -0.78 0.02 -11.58
CA TYR A 61 -0.33 1.31 -11.05
C TYR A 61 0.63 1.16 -9.87
N MET A 62 0.50 0.10 -9.08
CA MET A 62 1.35 -0.18 -7.91
C MET A 62 2.81 -0.43 -8.27
N PHE A 63 3.11 -0.72 -9.54
CA PHE A 63 4.45 -1.05 -10.00
C PHE A 63 5.09 0.09 -10.80
N SER A 64 4.33 1.16 -11.12
CA SER A 64 4.79 2.33 -11.84
C SER A 64 5.28 3.41 -10.87
N HIS A 65 6.36 4.14 -11.21
CA HIS A 65 6.89 5.21 -10.36
C HIS A 65 7.30 6.42 -11.22
N VAL A 66 7.03 7.64 -10.73
CA VAL A 66 7.27 8.87 -11.49
C VAL A 66 8.75 9.18 -11.64
N ASP A 67 9.54 8.97 -10.59
CA ASP A 67 10.96 9.28 -10.57
C ASP A 67 11.73 8.33 -9.62
N PHE A 68 13.07 8.49 -9.62
CA PHE A 68 13.96 7.68 -8.79
C PHE A 68 13.67 7.81 -7.28
N TRP A 69 13.39 9.02 -6.79
CA TRP A 69 13.17 9.22 -5.35
C TRP A 69 11.85 8.62 -4.90
N HIS A 70 10.83 8.66 -5.76
CA HIS A 70 9.55 8.01 -5.50
C HIS A 70 9.72 6.47 -5.47
N LEU A 71 10.43 5.88 -6.43
CA LEU A 71 10.78 4.46 -6.39
C LEU A 71 11.59 4.12 -5.14
N PHE A 72 12.67 4.86 -4.89
CA PHE A 72 13.59 4.58 -3.78
C PHE A 72 12.86 4.59 -2.43
N SER A 73 12.06 5.60 -2.16
CA SER A 73 11.32 5.71 -0.89
C SER A 73 10.32 4.55 -0.72
N ASN A 74 9.61 4.16 -1.78
CA ASN A 74 8.70 3.01 -1.74
C ASN A 74 9.46 1.70 -1.51
N MET A 75 10.55 1.47 -2.22
CA MET A 75 11.35 0.25 -2.09
C MET A 75 12.06 0.17 -0.74
N LEU A 76 12.54 1.30 -0.20
CA LEU A 76 13.10 1.37 1.14
C LEU A 76 12.05 1.01 2.20
N GLY A 77 10.86 1.58 2.12
CA GLY A 77 9.77 1.24 3.02
C GLY A 77 9.35 -0.24 2.91
N LEU A 78 9.26 -0.75 1.69
CA LEU A 78 8.95 -2.17 1.45
C LEU A 78 10.06 -3.09 1.99
N PHE A 79 11.33 -2.71 1.85
CA PHE A 79 12.46 -3.47 2.40
C PHE A 79 12.44 -3.48 3.94
N ILE A 80 12.22 -2.33 4.58
CA ILE A 80 12.23 -2.20 6.05
C ILE A 80 11.03 -2.92 6.66
N PHE A 81 9.81 -2.59 6.22
CA PHE A 81 8.60 -3.09 6.85
C PHE A 81 8.13 -4.41 6.23
N GLY A 82 8.22 -4.54 4.90
CA GLY A 82 7.69 -5.68 4.17
C GLY A 82 8.35 -6.98 4.58
N ARG A 83 9.68 -7.02 4.70
CA ARG A 83 10.40 -8.25 5.08
C ARG A 83 10.07 -8.73 6.49
N ILE A 84 9.89 -7.80 7.43
CA ILE A 84 9.52 -8.13 8.81
C ILE A 84 8.10 -8.68 8.86
N VAL A 85 7.17 -8.02 8.17
CA VAL A 85 5.77 -8.46 8.06
C VAL A 85 5.70 -9.81 7.36
N GLU A 86 6.38 -10.01 6.23
CA GLU A 86 6.40 -11.27 5.50
C GLU A 86 6.85 -12.43 6.37
N ARG A 87 7.95 -12.28 7.11
CA ARG A 87 8.45 -13.29 8.06
C ARG A 87 7.46 -13.61 9.18
N SER A 88 6.63 -12.65 9.55
CA SER A 88 5.65 -12.84 10.63
C SER A 88 4.39 -13.57 10.18
N VAL A 89 3.92 -13.33 8.94
CA VAL A 89 2.64 -13.88 8.46
C VAL A 89 2.82 -14.93 7.36
N GLY A 90 4.02 -15.07 6.79
CA GLY A 90 4.36 -15.93 5.65
C GLY A 90 4.11 -15.23 4.31
N SER A 91 4.87 -15.63 3.28
CA SER A 91 4.87 -14.97 1.96
C SER A 91 3.51 -14.98 1.28
N ARG A 92 2.72 -16.06 1.40
CA ARG A 92 1.40 -16.14 0.76
C ARG A 92 0.40 -15.14 1.35
N GLU A 93 0.38 -15.02 2.67
CA GLU A 93 -0.50 -14.05 3.35
C GLU A 93 -0.04 -12.62 3.10
N PHE A 94 1.28 -12.39 3.11
CA PHE A 94 1.90 -11.10 2.78
C PHE A 94 1.55 -10.65 1.35
N LEU A 95 1.72 -11.52 0.35
CA LEU A 95 1.38 -11.21 -1.05
C LEU A 95 -0.12 -10.91 -1.22
N LEU A 96 -0.99 -11.76 -0.63
CA LEU A 96 -2.43 -11.50 -0.70
C LEU A 96 -2.77 -10.17 -0.05
N TYR A 97 -2.20 -9.86 1.11
CA TYR A 97 -2.40 -8.59 1.78
C TYR A 97 -1.97 -7.40 0.92
N TYR A 98 -0.73 -7.43 0.41
CA TYR A 98 -0.16 -6.38 -0.42
C TYR A 98 -0.99 -6.14 -1.70
N LEU A 99 -1.21 -7.20 -2.47
CA LEU A 99 -1.88 -7.09 -3.77
C LEU A 99 -3.36 -6.69 -3.61
N LEU A 100 -4.06 -7.27 -2.64
CA LEU A 100 -5.47 -6.98 -2.42
C LEU A 100 -5.69 -5.55 -1.91
N THR A 101 -4.94 -5.13 -0.89
CA THR A 101 -5.09 -3.78 -0.33
C THR A 101 -4.72 -2.71 -1.35
N GLY A 102 -3.63 -2.91 -2.11
CA GLY A 102 -3.24 -1.98 -3.17
C GLY A 102 -4.28 -1.91 -4.29
N THR A 103 -4.76 -3.05 -4.79
CA THR A 103 -5.80 -3.07 -5.85
C THR A 103 -7.09 -2.39 -5.38
N LEU A 104 -7.57 -2.69 -4.18
CA LEU A 104 -8.77 -2.06 -3.63
C LEU A 104 -8.57 -0.56 -3.38
N ALA A 105 -7.36 -0.14 -2.98
CA ALA A 105 -7.02 1.28 -2.87
C ALA A 105 -7.12 1.99 -4.22
N GLY A 106 -6.60 1.39 -5.30
CA GLY A 106 -6.74 1.92 -6.65
C GLY A 106 -8.21 2.02 -7.09
N ILE A 107 -9.00 0.96 -6.90
CA ILE A 107 -10.42 0.94 -7.24
C ILE A 107 -11.19 2.04 -6.50
N THR A 108 -10.99 2.16 -5.18
CA THR A 108 -11.66 3.19 -4.38
C THR A 108 -11.28 4.59 -4.82
N SER A 109 -9.99 4.83 -5.05
CA SER A 109 -9.50 6.12 -5.53
C SER A 109 -10.06 6.48 -6.90
N TYR A 110 -10.22 5.51 -7.81
CA TYR A 110 -10.88 5.73 -9.09
C TYR A 110 -12.29 6.32 -8.90
N PHE A 111 -13.12 5.72 -8.04
CA PHE A 111 -14.48 6.22 -7.79
C PHE A 111 -14.47 7.59 -7.13
N LEU A 112 -13.56 7.85 -6.19
CA LEU A 112 -13.43 9.15 -5.53
C LEU A 112 -13.00 10.24 -6.52
N TYR A 113 -12.05 9.95 -7.43
CA TYR A 113 -11.62 10.90 -8.47
C TYR A 113 -12.72 11.13 -9.53
N LEU A 114 -13.52 10.11 -9.86
CA LEU A 114 -14.69 10.32 -10.71
C LEU A 114 -15.72 11.24 -10.04
N TYR A 115 -16.00 11.02 -8.76
CA TYR A 115 -16.96 11.83 -8.00
C TYR A 115 -16.51 13.28 -7.84
N SER A 116 -15.22 13.51 -7.59
CA SER A 116 -14.65 14.86 -7.46
C SER A 116 -14.43 15.58 -8.80
N GLY A 117 -14.66 14.91 -9.93
CA GLY A 117 -14.38 15.46 -11.25
C GLY A 117 -12.90 15.46 -11.66
N SER A 118 -12.00 14.92 -10.82
CA SER A 118 -10.55 14.87 -11.05
C SER A 118 -10.15 13.69 -11.96
N ILE A 119 -10.84 13.57 -13.11
CA ILE A 119 -10.75 12.38 -13.99
C ILE A 119 -9.39 12.22 -14.71
N PHE A 120 -8.57 13.26 -14.75
CA PHE A 120 -7.23 13.24 -15.36
C PHE A 120 -6.10 13.02 -14.36
N THR A 121 -6.42 12.80 -13.07
CA THR A 121 -5.41 12.50 -12.06
C THR A 121 -4.66 11.23 -12.43
N VAL A 122 -3.33 11.30 -12.42
CA VAL A 122 -2.46 10.14 -12.64
C VAL A 122 -2.06 9.58 -11.30
N VAL A 123 -2.41 8.33 -11.05
CA VAL A 123 -2.08 7.60 -9.83
C VAL A 123 -1.09 6.50 -10.14
N LEU A 124 0.01 6.49 -9.41
CA LEU A 124 1.09 5.50 -9.56
C LEU A 124 1.86 5.34 -8.24
N GLY A 125 2.55 4.22 -8.09
CA GLY A 125 3.38 3.91 -6.93
C GLY A 125 2.83 2.80 -6.04
N ALA A 126 3.75 2.12 -5.37
CA ALA A 126 3.48 1.05 -4.42
C ALA A 126 2.91 1.55 -3.07
N SER A 127 2.85 2.86 -2.88
CA SER A 127 2.63 3.49 -1.58
C SER A 127 1.29 3.14 -0.94
N GLY A 128 0.21 2.98 -1.70
CA GLY A 128 -1.09 2.56 -1.15
C GLY A 128 -1.01 1.19 -0.44
N ALA A 129 -0.35 0.21 -1.07
CA ALA A 129 -0.10 -1.09 -0.44
C ALA A 129 0.95 -1.00 0.69
N LEU A 130 1.95 -0.13 0.56
CA LEU A 130 2.96 0.10 1.58
C LEU A 130 2.36 0.68 2.88
N TYR A 131 1.39 1.60 2.77
CA TYR A 131 0.66 2.10 3.92
C TYR A 131 -0.09 0.99 4.67
N ALA A 132 -0.71 0.07 3.93
CA ALA A 132 -1.30 -1.12 4.54
C ALA A 132 -0.24 -2.00 5.24
N ILE A 133 0.95 -2.20 4.63
CA ILE A 133 2.05 -2.95 5.27
C ILE A 133 2.54 -2.26 6.55
N MET A 134 2.73 -0.93 6.53
CA MET A 134 3.13 -0.17 7.72
C MET A 134 2.09 -0.29 8.84
N LEU A 135 0.80 -0.27 8.48
CA LEU A 135 -0.27 -0.53 9.43
C LEU A 135 -0.17 -1.94 10.03
N LEU A 136 0.00 -2.98 9.20
CA LEU A 136 0.13 -4.36 9.71
C LEU A 136 1.38 -4.51 10.58
N PHE A 137 2.50 -3.90 10.18
CA PHE A 137 3.71 -3.84 11.01
C PHE A 137 3.41 -3.23 12.38
N SER A 138 2.71 -2.09 12.44
CA SER A 138 2.37 -1.43 13.70
C SER A 138 1.44 -2.25 14.60
N VAL A 139 0.59 -3.08 13.99
CA VAL A 139 -0.33 -3.99 14.72
C VAL A 139 0.42 -5.20 15.26
N LEU A 140 1.37 -5.74 14.50
CA LEU A 140 2.17 -6.90 14.93
C LEU A 140 3.26 -6.51 15.93
N PHE A 141 3.80 -5.30 15.82
CA PHE A 141 4.93 -4.80 16.62
C PHE A 141 4.64 -3.41 17.22
N PRO A 142 3.62 -3.28 18.11
CA PRO A 142 3.15 -1.97 18.59
C PRO A 142 4.19 -1.20 19.41
N ASN A 143 5.17 -1.91 20.00
CA ASN A 143 6.26 -1.30 20.77
C ASN A 143 7.54 -1.07 19.95
N ALA A 144 7.55 -1.44 18.66
CA ALA A 144 8.69 -1.20 17.81
C ALA A 144 8.91 0.30 17.62
N VAL A 145 10.18 0.72 17.72
CA VAL A 145 10.60 2.10 17.47
C VAL A 145 11.18 2.18 16.06
N VAL A 146 10.63 3.07 15.26
CA VAL A 146 11.09 3.38 13.92
C VAL A 146 11.77 4.75 13.97
N TYR A 147 12.98 4.85 13.43
CA TYR A 147 13.71 6.11 13.36
C TYR A 147 13.36 6.83 12.05
N VAL A 148 12.46 7.81 12.14
CA VAL A 148 12.06 8.64 10.99
C VAL A 148 13.28 9.49 10.58
N PHE A 149 13.61 9.46 9.28
CA PHE A 149 14.85 10.06 8.74
C PHE A 149 16.14 9.58 9.44
N GLY A 150 16.11 8.40 10.08
CA GLY A 150 17.25 7.88 10.85
C GLY A 150 17.54 8.58 12.19
N ILE A 151 16.73 9.57 12.58
CA ILE A 151 17.04 10.45 13.73
C ILE A 151 15.90 10.45 14.76
N ILE A 152 14.64 10.57 14.31
CA ILE A 152 13.50 10.80 15.21
C ILE A 152 12.89 9.46 15.60
N PRO A 153 13.06 9.02 16.88
CA PRO A 153 12.45 7.76 17.34
C PRO A 153 10.95 7.91 17.50
N MET A 154 10.18 7.04 16.85
CA MET A 154 8.72 7.05 16.89
C MET A 154 8.19 5.62 17.02
N ARG A 155 7.22 5.37 17.92
CA ARG A 155 6.55 4.08 17.97
C ARG A 155 5.75 3.84 16.69
N ALA A 156 5.74 2.60 16.21
CA ALA A 156 5.09 2.23 14.96
C ALA A 156 3.60 2.66 14.85
N PRO A 157 2.74 2.53 15.89
CA PRO A 157 1.38 3.06 15.84
C PRO A 157 1.32 4.58 15.64
N ILE A 158 2.19 5.32 16.33
CA ILE A 158 2.23 6.79 16.21
C ILE A 158 2.64 7.21 14.80
N LEU A 159 3.59 6.50 14.20
CA LEU A 159 4.01 6.74 12.82
C LEU A 159 2.83 6.58 11.85
N VAL A 160 2.04 5.51 11.98
CA VAL A 160 0.87 5.27 11.11
C VAL A 160 -0.21 6.35 11.31
N ILE A 161 -0.47 6.74 12.56
CA ILE A 161 -1.42 7.83 12.88
C ILE A 161 -0.93 9.16 12.29
N LEU A 162 0.36 9.46 12.38
CA LEU A 162 0.94 10.66 11.80
C LEU A 162 0.76 10.68 10.27
N TYR A 163 1.09 9.58 9.58
CA TYR A 163 0.89 9.47 8.13
C TYR A 163 -0.59 9.59 7.75
N PHE A 164 -1.50 9.00 8.52
CA PHE A 164 -2.93 9.19 8.31
C PHE A 164 -3.32 10.67 8.33
N PHE A 165 -2.86 11.45 9.33
CA PHE A 165 -3.19 12.88 9.40
C PHE A 165 -2.51 13.69 8.30
N ILE A 166 -1.26 13.38 7.94
CA ILE A 166 -0.58 14.03 6.82
C ILE A 166 -1.41 13.87 5.54
N ASP A 167 -1.85 12.65 5.22
CA ASP A 167 -2.64 12.40 4.02
C ASP A 167 -4.07 12.92 4.13
N PHE A 168 -4.69 12.84 5.31
CA PHE A 168 -6.04 13.37 5.53
C PHE A 168 -6.11 14.88 5.28
N PHE A 169 -5.14 15.64 5.75
CA PHE A 169 -5.07 17.08 5.49
C PHE A 169 -4.43 17.38 4.13
N GLY A 170 -3.53 16.53 3.65
CA GLY A 170 -2.85 16.66 2.37
C GLY A 170 -3.80 16.57 1.18
N GLN A 171 -4.87 15.78 1.25
CA GLN A 171 -5.84 15.64 0.16
C GLN A 171 -6.47 16.96 -0.30
N PHE A 172 -6.43 18.01 0.53
CA PHE A 172 -6.93 19.34 0.20
C PHE A 172 -5.86 20.23 -0.46
N LYS A 173 -4.65 19.72 -0.65
CA LYS A 173 -3.54 20.41 -1.31
C LYS A 173 -3.36 19.87 -2.72
N ALA A 174 -2.95 20.76 -3.63
CA ALA A 174 -2.59 20.38 -4.98
C ALA A 174 -1.07 20.15 -5.09
N ASP A 175 -0.54 19.18 -4.32
CA ASP A 175 0.90 18.89 -4.26
C ASP A 175 1.32 17.71 -5.14
N GLY A 176 0.38 17.15 -5.92
CA GLY A 176 0.64 16.02 -6.82
C GLY A 176 0.67 14.66 -6.11
N THR A 177 0.48 14.60 -4.79
CA THR A 177 0.46 13.35 -4.04
C THR A 177 -0.92 12.70 -4.08
N ALA A 178 -0.97 11.39 -4.30
CA ALA A 178 -2.22 10.62 -4.34
C ALA A 178 -2.71 10.24 -2.93
N HIS A 179 -2.97 11.23 -2.07
CA HIS A 179 -3.36 11.03 -0.67
C HIS A 179 -4.54 10.07 -0.48
N LEU A 180 -5.54 10.11 -1.38
CA LEU A 180 -6.71 9.23 -1.32
C LEU A 180 -6.34 7.75 -1.44
N VAL A 181 -5.30 7.42 -2.20
CA VAL A 181 -4.82 6.04 -2.35
C VAL A 181 -4.17 5.55 -1.05
N HIS A 182 -3.41 6.40 -0.37
CA HIS A 182 -2.78 6.09 0.92
C HIS A 182 -3.84 5.84 1.99
N LEU A 183 -4.82 6.74 2.13
CA LEU A 183 -5.94 6.59 3.07
C LEU A 183 -6.76 5.33 2.77
N SER A 184 -7.01 5.05 1.49
CA SER A 184 -7.69 3.81 1.06
C SER A 184 -6.88 2.57 1.40
N GLY A 185 -5.55 2.62 1.23
CA GLY A 185 -4.65 1.54 1.64
C GLY A 185 -4.73 1.23 3.14
N LEU A 186 -4.75 2.26 3.99
CA LEU A 186 -4.98 2.11 5.44
C LEU A 186 -6.35 1.50 5.73
N LEU A 187 -7.42 1.98 5.08
CA LEU A 187 -8.78 1.48 5.27
C LEU A 187 -8.87 -0.02 4.96
N PHE A 188 -8.41 -0.43 3.78
CA PHE A 188 -8.44 -1.85 3.39
C PHE A 188 -7.45 -2.69 4.20
N GLY A 189 -6.35 -2.10 4.66
CA GLY A 189 -5.45 -2.72 5.62
C GLY A 189 -6.17 -3.07 6.93
N ILE A 190 -6.91 -2.11 7.52
CA ILE A 190 -7.71 -2.33 8.74
C ILE A 190 -8.77 -3.42 8.50
N LEU A 191 -9.50 -3.33 7.40
CA LEU A 191 -10.54 -4.30 7.04
C LEU A 191 -9.97 -5.72 6.90
N TYR A 192 -8.84 -5.87 6.23
CA TYR A 192 -8.17 -7.17 6.09
C TYR A 192 -7.72 -7.72 7.44
N ILE A 193 -7.04 -6.92 8.26
CA ILE A 193 -6.54 -7.32 9.58
C ILE A 193 -7.70 -7.74 10.48
N THR A 194 -8.79 -6.99 10.50
CA THR A 194 -9.95 -7.27 11.38
C THR A 194 -10.78 -8.46 10.88
N VAL A 195 -11.07 -8.53 9.59
CA VAL A 195 -11.98 -9.54 9.02
C VAL A 195 -11.24 -10.86 8.77
N ARG A 196 -10.09 -10.83 8.09
CA ARG A 196 -9.36 -12.04 7.71
C ARG A 196 -8.44 -12.54 8.81
N MET A 197 -7.61 -11.67 9.39
CA MET A 197 -6.66 -12.08 10.43
C MET A 197 -7.30 -12.16 11.82
N LYS A 198 -8.48 -11.55 12.01
CA LYS A 198 -9.22 -11.46 13.29
C LYS A 198 -8.40 -10.82 14.41
N ILE A 199 -7.59 -9.85 14.06
CA ILE A 199 -6.82 -9.04 14.99
C ILE A 199 -7.52 -7.68 15.11
N ASN A 200 -7.69 -7.20 16.35
CA ASN A 200 -8.19 -5.85 16.60
C ASN A 200 -6.99 -4.89 16.75
N PRO A 201 -6.76 -3.96 15.80
CA PRO A 201 -5.62 -3.04 15.85
C PRO A 201 -5.61 -2.18 17.11
N LEU A 202 -6.76 -1.65 17.54
CA LEU A 202 -6.86 -0.77 18.72
C LEU A 202 -6.51 -1.51 20.01
N LYS A 203 -6.87 -2.79 20.10
CA LYS A 203 -6.49 -3.64 21.23
C LYS A 203 -4.98 -3.91 21.23
N GLN A 204 -4.39 -4.19 20.09
CA GLN A 204 -2.93 -4.39 19.97
C GLN A 204 -2.14 -3.12 20.32
N TRP A 205 -2.67 -1.97 19.97
CA TRP A 205 -2.07 -0.66 20.29
C TRP A 205 -2.29 -0.23 21.76
N GLY A 206 -3.06 -1.01 22.56
CA GLY A 206 -3.34 -0.70 23.96
C GLY A 206 -4.33 0.46 24.15
N ILE A 207 -5.07 0.84 23.11
CA ILE A 207 -6.08 1.93 23.15
C ILE A 207 -7.40 1.39 23.73
N MET A 208 -7.67 0.10 23.53
CA MET A 208 -8.85 -0.60 24.05
C MET A 208 -8.41 -1.78 24.93
N LYS A 209 -9.14 -2.03 26.03
CA LYS A 209 -8.98 -3.22 26.90
C LYS A 209 -9.64 -4.46 26.29
#